data_93c063b3b51fc43afe41dc0e5ec86ebb
#
_entry.id   93c063b3b51fc43afe41dc0e5ec86ebb
#
_cell.length_a   1.000
_cell.length_b   1.000
_cell.length_c   1.000
_cell.angle_alpha   90.00
_cell.angle_beta   90.00
_cell.angle_gamma   90.00
#
_symmetry.space_group_name_H-M   'P 1'
#
loop_
_entity.id
_entity.type
_entity.pdbx_description
1 polymer ?
#
loop_
_entity_poly.entity_id
_entity_poly.type
_entity_poly.pdbx_seq_one_letter_code
_entity_poly.pdbx_strand_id
1 'polypeptide(L)'
;MRLLKSLLLLALLAAAGCETAGNTSSRPDPRVAAIIAAETPGNYYIGRRYYKKDYKMWGWVRRPGQPWSTAQLIMMNENTKLAPDRAAGKLGIDNNHEYRLQGRFTGGKVYEPASNDFYPEFVLTDYSVLSSAPPNIYRDRRQLDPAVRLLTPPL
;
A
#
# COMPACT_ATOMS: atom_id res chain seq x y z
N MET A 1 73.10 -8.50 31.55
CA MET A 1 72.06 -8.48 32.63
C MET A 1 71.29 -7.18 32.52
N ARG A 2 70.06 -7.27 32.18
CA ARG A 2 68.88 -6.44 32.54
C ARG A 2 67.83 -6.64 31.47
N LEU A 3 66.83 -7.40 31.87
CA LEU A 3 65.61 -7.65 31.10
C LEU A 3 64.79 -6.37 30.94
N LEU A 4 64.55 -5.95 29.71
CA LEU A 4 63.60 -4.88 29.44
C LEU A 4 62.31 -5.55 28.99
N LYS A 5 61.33 -5.59 29.87
CA LYS A 5 59.98 -6.05 29.60
C LYS A 5 59.23 -4.97 28.81
N SER A 6 59.10 -5.19 27.54
CA SER A 6 58.19 -4.35 26.72
C SER A 6 56.75 -4.75 26.97
N LEU A 7 56.00 -3.88 27.60
CA LEU A 7 54.56 -3.98 27.85
C LEU A 7 53.86 -3.51 26.58
N LEU A 8 53.33 -4.46 25.78
CA LEU A 8 52.54 -4.15 24.61
C LEU A 8 51.10 -3.84 25.07
N LEU A 9 50.77 -2.55 25.12
CA LEU A 9 49.44 -2.08 25.42
C LEU A 9 48.58 -2.20 24.19
N LEU A 10 47.74 -3.25 24.14
CA LEU A 10 46.78 -3.47 23.06
C LEU A 10 45.55 -2.57 23.32
N ALA A 11 45.49 -1.43 22.66
CA ALA A 11 44.34 -0.56 22.65
C ALA A 11 43.24 -1.18 21.75
N LEU A 12 42.24 -1.81 22.36
CA LEU A 12 40.97 -2.14 21.68
C LEU A 12 40.22 -0.84 21.40
N LEU A 13 40.27 -0.34 20.16
CA LEU A 13 39.30 0.64 19.68
C LEU A 13 37.97 -0.09 19.45
N ALA A 14 37.06 0.05 20.40
CA ALA A 14 35.65 -0.24 20.19
C ALA A 14 35.10 0.83 19.24
N ALA A 15 35.02 0.53 17.96
CA ALA A 15 34.25 1.33 17.01
C ALA A 15 32.76 1.14 17.35
N ALA A 16 32.22 2.05 18.16
CA ALA A 16 30.77 2.19 18.28
C ALA A 16 30.24 2.66 16.93
N GLY A 17 29.80 1.70 16.12
CA GLY A 17 29.03 1.99 14.92
C GLY A 17 27.74 2.68 15.35
N CYS A 18 27.67 3.99 15.20
CA CYS A 18 26.39 4.67 15.10
C CYS A 18 25.67 4.10 13.89
N GLU A 19 24.78 3.16 14.12
CA GLU A 19 23.73 2.89 13.15
C GLU A 19 22.89 4.17 13.05
N THR A 20 23.25 5.05 12.13
CA THR A 20 22.33 6.06 11.63
C THR A 20 21.12 5.29 11.18
N ALA A 21 19.99 5.49 11.85
CA ALA A 21 18.67 5.07 11.38
C ALA A 21 18.46 5.74 10.02
N GLY A 22 19.04 5.13 9.00
CA GLY A 22 18.91 5.54 7.62
C GLY A 22 17.44 5.49 7.30
N ASN A 23 16.95 6.61 6.83
CA ASN A 23 15.65 6.77 6.20
C ASN A 23 15.48 5.62 5.20
N THR A 24 14.87 4.52 5.63
CA THR A 24 14.60 3.36 4.78
C THR A 24 13.53 3.80 3.80
N SER A 25 13.94 4.35 2.65
CA SER A 25 13.09 4.37 1.48
C SER A 25 12.68 2.92 1.28
N SER A 26 11.44 2.60 1.62
CA SER A 26 10.97 1.23 1.61
C SER A 26 11.03 0.72 0.17
N ARG A 27 12.01 -0.15 -0.07
CA ARG A 27 12.05 -0.93 -1.31
C ARG A 27 10.75 -1.73 -1.38
N PRO A 28 10.13 -1.89 -2.56
CA PRO A 28 8.98 -2.78 -2.69
C PRO A 28 9.29 -4.13 -2.06
N ASP A 29 8.33 -4.67 -1.32
CA ASP A 29 8.51 -6.02 -0.76
C ASP A 29 8.70 -7.00 -1.93
N PRO A 30 9.80 -7.77 -2.00
CA PRO A 30 10.05 -8.69 -3.11
C PRO A 30 8.93 -9.73 -3.30
N ARG A 31 8.14 -10.02 -2.25
CA ARG A 31 6.97 -10.89 -2.34
C ARG A 31 5.88 -10.30 -3.24
N VAL A 32 5.79 -8.98 -3.37
CA VAL A 32 4.78 -8.31 -4.23
C VAL A 32 4.95 -8.75 -5.69
N ALA A 33 6.17 -8.75 -6.21
CA ALA A 33 6.44 -9.16 -7.59
C ALA A 33 6.05 -10.64 -7.82
N ALA A 34 6.36 -11.52 -6.87
CA ALA A 34 6.01 -12.93 -6.96
C ALA A 34 4.47 -13.16 -6.93
N ILE A 35 3.75 -12.41 -6.08
CA ILE A 35 2.29 -12.46 -6.02
C ILE A 35 1.69 -12.01 -7.36
N ILE A 36 2.15 -10.87 -7.91
CA ILE A 36 1.67 -10.36 -9.20
C ILE A 36 1.92 -11.37 -10.33
N ALA A 37 3.12 -11.99 -10.36
CA ALA A 37 3.46 -12.98 -11.37
C ALA A 37 2.59 -14.25 -11.29
N ALA A 38 2.06 -14.58 -10.12
CA ALA A 38 1.17 -15.72 -9.90
C ALA A 38 -0.31 -15.41 -10.18
N GLU A 39 -0.66 -14.14 -10.45
CA GLU A 39 -2.05 -13.75 -10.73
C GLU A 39 -2.51 -14.29 -12.09
N THR A 40 -3.65 -14.97 -12.10
CA THR A 40 -4.25 -15.47 -13.33
C THR A 40 -4.94 -14.32 -14.07
N PRO A 41 -4.66 -14.12 -15.38
CA PRO A 41 -5.40 -13.15 -16.19
C PRO A 41 -6.91 -13.44 -16.17
N GLY A 42 -7.72 -12.37 -16.21
CA GLY A 42 -9.18 -12.53 -16.19
C GLY A 42 -9.92 -11.20 -16.21
N ASN A 43 -11.25 -11.29 -16.35
CA ASN A 43 -12.09 -10.09 -16.36
C ASN A 43 -12.46 -9.66 -14.92
N TYR A 44 -11.44 -9.30 -14.17
CA TYR A 44 -11.56 -8.77 -12.82
C TYR A 44 -10.45 -7.76 -12.55
N TYR A 45 -10.45 -7.17 -11.36
CA TYR A 45 -9.45 -6.23 -10.90
C TYR A 45 -8.90 -6.65 -9.55
N ILE A 46 -7.70 -6.20 -9.24
CA ILE A 46 -7.12 -6.30 -7.90
C ILE A 46 -7.22 -4.92 -7.25
N GLY A 47 -7.87 -4.86 -6.10
CA GLY A 47 -8.06 -3.63 -5.35
C GLY A 47 -7.35 -3.67 -4.00
N ARG A 48 -6.68 -2.58 -3.64
CA ARG A 48 -6.14 -2.35 -2.30
C ARG A 48 -6.94 -1.25 -1.65
N ARG A 49 -7.66 -1.58 -0.56
CA ARG A 49 -8.38 -0.59 0.22
C ARG A 49 -7.41 0.46 0.77
N TYR A 50 -7.71 1.73 0.53
CA TYR A 50 -6.91 2.87 0.96
C TYR A 50 -7.81 3.89 1.64
N TYR A 51 -8.17 3.61 2.88
CA TYR A 51 -9.10 4.45 3.62
C TYR A 51 -8.41 5.69 4.18
N LYS A 52 -9.05 6.84 3.99
CA LYS A 52 -8.67 8.14 4.55
C LYS A 52 -9.89 8.83 5.14
N LYS A 53 -9.77 9.35 6.36
CA LYS A 53 -10.90 9.97 7.08
C LYS A 53 -11.52 11.14 6.33
N ASP A 54 -10.70 11.93 5.64
CA ASP A 54 -11.11 13.17 5.01
C ASP A 54 -11.51 13.00 3.55
N TYR A 55 -11.20 11.85 2.95
CA TYR A 55 -11.40 11.62 1.52
C TYR A 55 -12.42 10.51 1.27
N LYS A 56 -13.11 10.60 0.14
CA LYS A 56 -14.14 9.63 -0.26
C LYS A 56 -13.63 8.56 -1.23
N MET A 57 -12.35 8.61 -1.65
CA MET A 57 -11.79 7.57 -2.49
C MET A 57 -11.88 6.21 -1.79
N TRP A 58 -12.09 5.18 -2.60
CA TRP A 58 -12.11 3.82 -2.06
C TRP A 58 -10.69 3.25 -1.88
N GLY A 59 -9.86 3.33 -2.91
CA GLY A 59 -8.53 2.75 -2.89
C GLY A 59 -7.94 2.58 -4.28
N TRP A 60 -6.81 1.89 -4.33
CA TRP A 60 -6.04 1.66 -5.55
C TRP A 60 -6.53 0.41 -6.27
N VAL A 61 -6.77 0.52 -7.58
CA VAL A 61 -7.29 -0.59 -8.40
C VAL A 61 -6.44 -0.75 -9.66
N ARG A 62 -6.07 -2.00 -9.97
CA ARG A 62 -5.28 -2.39 -11.14
C ARG A 62 -5.82 -3.64 -11.81
N ARG A 63 -5.38 -3.95 -13.02
CA ARG A 63 -5.63 -5.25 -13.65
C ARG A 63 -4.73 -6.33 -13.03
N PRO A 64 -5.15 -7.61 -13.03
CA PRO A 64 -4.27 -8.72 -12.65
C PRO A 64 -3.02 -8.76 -13.53
N GLY A 65 -1.88 -9.14 -12.97
CA GLY A 65 -0.58 -9.19 -13.64
C GLY A 65 0.09 -7.82 -13.84
N GLN A 66 -0.59 -6.71 -13.52
CA GLN A 66 0.00 -5.37 -13.65
C GLN A 66 0.67 -4.93 -12.33
N PRO A 67 1.76 -4.17 -12.37
CA PRO A 67 2.40 -3.64 -11.17
C PRO A 67 1.51 -2.60 -10.46
N TRP A 68 1.70 -2.42 -9.16
CA TRP A 68 0.95 -1.45 -8.36
C TRP A 68 1.17 0.01 -8.80
N SER A 69 2.31 0.32 -9.43
CA SER A 69 2.57 1.64 -10.02
C SER A 69 1.60 2.01 -11.15
N THR A 70 0.86 1.06 -11.71
CA THR A 70 -0.20 1.31 -12.71
C THR A 70 -1.59 1.43 -12.10
N ALA A 71 -1.72 1.22 -10.79
CA ALA A 71 -3.00 1.29 -10.12
C ALA A 71 -3.58 2.70 -10.15
N GLN A 72 -4.89 2.79 -10.28
CA GLN A 72 -5.64 4.04 -10.23
C GLN A 72 -6.31 4.18 -8.87
N LEU A 73 -6.22 5.37 -8.27
CA LEU A 73 -7.02 5.73 -7.11
C LEU A 73 -8.44 6.05 -7.59
N ILE A 74 -9.44 5.38 -7.03
CA ILE A 74 -10.81 5.40 -7.57
C ILE A 74 -11.85 5.91 -6.59
N MET A 75 -12.94 6.44 -7.16
CA MET A 75 -14.23 6.58 -6.47
C MET A 75 -15.07 5.33 -6.73
N MET A 76 -15.53 4.68 -5.66
CA MET A 76 -16.35 3.47 -5.79
C MET A 76 -17.82 3.86 -5.98
N ASN A 77 -18.43 3.40 -7.07
CA ASN A 77 -19.87 3.45 -7.27
C ASN A 77 -20.48 2.16 -6.71
N GLU A 78 -21.22 2.29 -5.64
CA GLU A 78 -21.81 1.21 -4.84
C GLU A 78 -23.30 1.00 -5.11
N ASN A 79 -23.83 1.53 -6.22
CA ASN A 79 -25.28 1.43 -6.53
C ASN A 79 -25.74 -0.03 -6.70
N THR A 80 -24.85 -0.93 -7.13
CA THR A 80 -25.18 -2.36 -7.31
C THR A 80 -24.74 -3.19 -6.11
N LYS A 81 -23.59 -2.87 -5.51
CA LYS A 81 -22.99 -3.63 -4.41
C LYS A 81 -22.27 -2.68 -3.47
N LEU A 82 -22.55 -2.75 -2.18
CA LEU A 82 -21.78 -2.00 -1.17
C LEU A 82 -20.37 -2.55 -1.07
N ALA A 83 -19.38 -1.66 -0.91
CA ALA A 83 -18.01 -2.03 -0.58
C ALA A 83 -17.94 -2.73 0.79
N PRO A 84 -16.90 -3.52 1.07
CA PRO A 84 -16.83 -4.37 2.26
C PRO A 84 -17.04 -3.63 3.57
N ASP A 85 -16.37 -2.51 3.77
CA ASP A 85 -16.47 -1.69 4.99
C ASP A 85 -17.85 -1.01 5.13
N ARG A 86 -18.48 -0.64 4.00
CA ARG A 86 -19.84 -0.10 3.96
C ARG A 86 -20.86 -1.17 4.28
N ALA A 87 -20.71 -2.35 3.69
CA ALA A 87 -21.57 -3.51 3.98
C ALA A 87 -21.50 -3.93 5.46
N ALA A 88 -20.33 -3.79 6.08
CA ALA A 88 -20.11 -4.05 7.49
C ALA A 88 -20.58 -2.91 8.42
N GLY A 89 -20.99 -1.77 7.87
CA GLY A 89 -21.38 -0.58 8.65
C GLY A 89 -20.22 0.07 9.42
N LYS A 90 -18.97 -0.20 9.05
CA LYS A 90 -17.76 0.28 9.74
C LYS A 90 -16.72 0.75 8.73
N LEU A 91 -16.79 2.03 8.33
CA LEU A 91 -15.87 2.62 7.37
C LEU A 91 -14.41 2.42 7.77
N GLY A 92 -13.62 1.94 6.81
CA GLY A 92 -12.18 1.76 6.94
C GLY A 92 -11.73 0.59 7.82
N ILE A 93 -12.64 -0.27 8.30
CA ILE A 93 -12.28 -1.47 9.06
C ILE A 93 -11.36 -2.40 8.28
N ASP A 94 -11.44 -2.35 6.97
CA ASP A 94 -10.67 -3.13 6.01
C ASP A 94 -9.51 -2.34 5.37
N ASN A 95 -9.08 -1.23 5.99
CA ASN A 95 -7.97 -0.46 5.47
C ASN A 95 -6.74 -1.36 5.20
N ASN A 96 -6.13 -1.21 4.02
CA ASN A 96 -5.05 -2.03 3.50
C ASN A 96 -5.42 -3.49 3.13
N HIS A 97 -6.66 -3.94 3.25
CA HIS A 97 -7.05 -5.25 2.72
C HIS A 97 -6.93 -5.28 1.19
N GLU A 98 -6.64 -6.45 0.66
CA GLU A 98 -6.58 -6.70 -0.78
C GLU A 98 -7.77 -7.54 -1.23
N TYR A 99 -8.36 -7.13 -2.35
CA TYR A 99 -9.58 -7.70 -2.89
C TYR A 99 -9.44 -8.09 -4.36
N ARG A 100 -10.09 -9.16 -4.73
CA ARG A 100 -10.53 -9.39 -6.11
C ARG A 100 -11.86 -8.68 -6.30
N LEU A 101 -11.91 -7.73 -7.24
CA LEU A 101 -13.08 -6.93 -7.53
C LEU A 101 -13.69 -7.34 -8.86
N GLN A 102 -15.00 -7.52 -8.89
CA GLN A 102 -15.81 -7.60 -10.10
C GLN A 102 -16.44 -6.23 -10.34
N GLY A 103 -16.43 -5.76 -11.58
CA GLY A 103 -16.95 -4.45 -11.91
C GLY A 103 -16.30 -3.86 -13.15
N ARG A 104 -16.48 -2.56 -13.32
CA ARG A 104 -15.94 -1.85 -14.49
C ARG A 104 -15.71 -0.39 -14.21
N PHE A 105 -14.75 0.20 -14.87
CA PHE A 105 -14.65 1.66 -14.99
C PHE A 105 -15.76 2.17 -15.88
N THR A 106 -16.39 3.30 -15.49
CA THR A 106 -17.43 3.94 -16.31
C THR A 106 -16.87 4.74 -17.48
N GLY A 107 -15.58 5.09 -17.45
CA GLY A 107 -14.96 6.08 -18.29
C GLY A 107 -15.14 7.52 -17.80
N GLY A 108 -16.02 7.73 -16.83
CA GLY A 108 -16.23 9.01 -16.16
C GLY A 108 -15.31 9.20 -14.94
N LYS A 109 -15.33 10.43 -14.42
CA LYS A 109 -14.63 10.81 -13.18
C LYS A 109 -15.58 11.47 -12.21
N VAL A 110 -15.36 11.29 -10.92
CA VAL A 110 -16.11 11.90 -9.83
C VAL A 110 -15.23 12.91 -9.12
N TYR A 111 -15.78 14.09 -8.87
CA TYR A 111 -15.11 15.13 -8.11
C TYR A 111 -15.05 14.79 -6.62
N GLU A 112 -13.86 14.90 -6.04
CA GLU A 112 -13.62 14.70 -4.60
C GLU A 112 -13.24 16.04 -3.96
N PRO A 113 -14.12 16.63 -3.13
CA PRO A 113 -13.94 18.02 -2.67
C PRO A 113 -12.75 18.23 -1.76
N ALA A 114 -12.41 17.26 -0.89
CA ALA A 114 -11.34 17.42 0.09
C ALA A 114 -9.94 17.42 -0.53
N SER A 115 -9.75 16.75 -1.67
CA SER A 115 -8.52 16.78 -2.47
C SER A 115 -8.57 17.81 -3.60
N ASN A 116 -9.76 18.35 -3.89
CA ASN A 116 -10.03 19.24 -5.03
C ASN A 116 -9.57 18.63 -6.37
N ASP A 117 -9.88 17.36 -6.59
CA ASP A 117 -9.47 16.62 -7.79
C ASP A 117 -10.56 15.66 -8.26
N PHE A 118 -10.37 15.11 -9.47
CA PHE A 118 -11.29 14.16 -10.11
C PHE A 118 -10.67 12.78 -10.20
N TYR A 119 -11.39 11.76 -9.73
CA TYR A 119 -10.94 10.37 -9.73
C TYR A 119 -11.81 9.48 -10.61
N PRO A 120 -11.23 8.48 -11.29
CA PRO A 120 -12.01 7.53 -12.07
C PRO A 120 -13.10 6.86 -11.24
N GLU A 121 -14.28 6.72 -11.84
CA GLU A 121 -15.38 6.01 -11.22
C GLU A 121 -15.35 4.52 -11.58
N PHE A 122 -15.48 3.68 -10.55
CA PHE A 122 -15.55 2.22 -10.69
C PHE A 122 -16.86 1.70 -10.11
N VAL A 123 -17.68 1.05 -10.95
CA VAL A 123 -18.91 0.39 -10.52
C VAL A 123 -18.56 -0.98 -9.97
N LEU A 124 -18.83 -1.19 -8.68
CA LEU A 124 -18.64 -2.47 -8.01
C LEU A 124 -19.87 -3.37 -8.25
N THR A 125 -19.63 -4.61 -8.69
CA THR A 125 -20.69 -5.62 -8.83
C THR A 125 -20.52 -6.79 -7.87
N ASP A 126 -19.29 -7.15 -7.52
CA ASP A 126 -18.98 -8.16 -6.52
C ASP A 126 -17.52 -8.06 -6.05
N TYR A 127 -17.17 -8.77 -4.97
CA TYR A 127 -15.80 -8.85 -4.46
C TYR A 127 -15.55 -10.11 -3.65
N SER A 128 -14.28 -10.48 -3.55
CA SER A 128 -13.79 -11.45 -2.56
C SER A 128 -12.48 -10.97 -1.95
N VAL A 129 -12.25 -11.29 -0.67
CA VAL A 129 -11.01 -10.96 0.03
C VAL A 129 -9.88 -11.85 -0.50
N LEU A 130 -8.78 -11.26 -0.92
CA LEU A 130 -7.53 -11.97 -1.26
C LEU A 130 -6.60 -12.06 -0.05
N SER A 131 -6.47 -10.96 0.70
CA SER A 131 -5.65 -10.91 1.90
C SER A 131 -6.09 -9.80 2.84
N SER A 132 -6.16 -10.08 4.13
CA SER A 132 -6.35 -9.07 5.18
C SER A 132 -5.02 -8.47 5.67
N ALA A 133 -3.89 -9.08 5.33
CA ALA A 133 -2.56 -8.64 5.69
C ALA A 133 -1.58 -8.77 4.51
N PRO A 134 -1.85 -8.09 3.37
CA PRO A 134 -1.01 -8.19 2.19
C PRO A 134 0.35 -7.50 2.42
N PRO A 135 1.39 -7.84 1.63
CA PRO A 135 2.68 -7.18 1.74
C PRO A 135 2.60 -5.71 1.39
N ASN A 136 3.53 -4.92 1.94
CA ASN A 136 3.55 -3.48 1.76
C ASN A 136 3.85 -3.09 0.30
N ILE A 137 3.03 -2.19 -0.24
CA ILE A 137 3.16 -1.62 -1.59
C ILE A 137 3.51 -0.12 -1.57
N TYR A 138 3.66 0.48 -0.40
CA TYR A 138 3.86 1.92 -0.24
C TYR A 138 5.30 2.27 0.11
N ARG A 139 5.80 3.39 -0.40
CA ARG A 139 7.11 3.95 -0.04
C ARG A 139 7.14 4.43 1.41
N ASP A 140 6.04 5.03 1.85
CA ASP A 140 5.90 5.59 3.18
C ASP A 140 4.73 4.91 3.90
N ARG A 141 5.02 4.23 4.99
CA ARG A 141 3.99 3.53 5.79
C ARG A 141 2.96 4.47 6.41
N ARG A 142 3.29 5.76 6.57
CA ARG A 142 2.31 6.77 6.99
C ARG A 142 1.13 6.89 6.02
N GLN A 143 1.30 6.46 4.77
CA GLN A 143 0.19 6.36 3.82
C GLN A 143 -0.93 5.45 4.32
N LEU A 144 -0.64 4.47 5.18
CA LEU A 144 -1.65 3.59 5.76
C LEU A 144 -2.41 4.20 6.93
N ASP A 145 -1.91 5.28 7.52
CA ASP A 145 -2.62 6.01 8.56
C ASP A 145 -3.83 6.77 7.96
N PRO A 146 -5.06 6.47 8.38
CA PRO A 146 -6.25 7.14 7.87
C PRO A 146 -6.28 8.65 8.14
N ALA A 147 -5.57 9.15 9.13
CA ALA A 147 -5.54 10.58 9.48
C ALA A 147 -4.51 11.36 8.63
N VAL A 148 -3.58 10.68 7.98
CA VAL A 148 -2.54 11.33 7.17
C VAL A 148 -3.01 11.52 5.73
N ARG A 149 -3.02 12.77 5.25
CA ARG A 149 -3.53 13.15 3.92
C ARG A 149 -2.51 12.90 2.79
N LEU A 150 -1.86 11.74 2.77
CA LEU A 150 -0.97 11.36 1.68
C LEU A 150 -1.74 10.58 0.61
N LEU A 151 -1.64 11.00 -0.65
CA LEU A 151 -2.27 10.34 -1.81
C LEU A 151 -1.23 9.91 -2.85
N THR A 152 -0.01 9.63 -2.41
CA THR A 152 1.07 9.17 -3.30
C THR A 152 0.78 7.77 -3.83
N PRO A 153 0.93 7.52 -5.15
CA PRO A 153 0.74 6.20 -5.73
C PRO A 153 1.61 5.12 -5.07
N PRO A 154 1.16 3.85 -5.10
CA PRO A 154 1.98 2.71 -4.73
C PRO A 154 3.23 2.55 -5.62
N LEU A 155 4.15 1.68 -5.21
CA LEU A 155 5.41 1.37 -5.91
C LEU A 155 5.19 0.46 -7.12
#